data_83a1459238e063fa2ccc01fb396680c9
#
_entry.id   83a1459238e063fa2ccc01fb396680c9
#
_cell.length_a   1.000
_cell.length_b   1.000
_cell.length_c   1.000
_cell.angle_alpha   90.00
_cell.angle_beta   90.00
_cell.angle_gamma   90.00
#
_symmetry.space_group_name_H-M   'P 1'
#
loop_
_entity.id
_entity.type
_entity.pdbx_description
1 polymer ?
#
loop_
_entity_poly.entity_id
_entity_poly.type
_entity_poly.pdbx_seq_one_letter_code
_entity_poly.pdbx_strand_id
1 'polypeptide(L)'
;LSFNKSKILKLDFGDYTVGGEDYSYTYVDRKSESDFKSTMSVGFDRFTREIERAKSFDSFLYIVVDSSIDNIKKNNVFAPHRSNLSYIWHNTRKLIREYSSNCQFIFSGGRRASEFLIPRLLGFGKILWNCDMQYYIDERIASKS
;
A
#
# COMPACT_ATOMS: atom_id res chain seq x y z
N LEU A 1 12.91 4.81 11.07
CA LEU A 1 11.53 5.04 11.49
C LEU A 1 11.48 5.25 12.99
N SER A 2 11.54 6.49 13.46
CA SER A 2 11.46 6.74 14.89
C SER A 2 10.19 7.51 15.22
N PHE A 3 9.26 6.81 15.84
CA PHE A 3 8.20 7.43 16.62
C PHE A 3 8.66 7.39 18.07
N ASN A 4 8.94 8.54 18.66
CA ASN A 4 9.61 8.65 19.97
C ASN A 4 8.83 8.03 21.15
N LYS A 5 7.55 7.73 21.01
CA LYS A 5 6.71 7.18 22.09
C LYS A 5 5.83 6.02 21.66
N SER A 6 5.95 5.57 20.41
CA SER A 6 5.06 4.57 19.85
C SER A 6 5.88 3.49 19.16
N LYS A 7 5.46 2.25 19.30
CA LYS A 7 6.07 1.13 18.60
C LYS A 7 5.30 0.85 17.32
N ILE A 8 6.03 0.69 16.23
CA ILE A 8 5.46 0.12 15.03
C ILE A 8 5.35 -1.38 15.25
N LEU A 9 4.13 -1.92 15.15
CA LEU A 9 3.85 -3.32 15.43
C LEU A 9 3.57 -4.08 14.15
N LYS A 10 4.02 -5.33 14.10
CA LYS A 10 3.66 -6.27 13.05
C LYS A 10 2.36 -6.97 13.43
N LEU A 11 1.41 -7.09 12.51
CA LEU A 11 0.05 -7.52 12.79
C LEU A 11 -0.43 -8.63 11.89
N ASP A 12 -1.60 -9.19 12.24
CA ASP A 12 -2.27 -10.24 11.47
C ASP A 12 -2.84 -9.74 10.13
N PHE A 13 -3.12 -8.45 10.00
CA PHE A 13 -3.42 -7.81 8.72
C PHE A 13 -2.62 -6.52 8.61
N GLY A 14 -2.04 -6.31 7.44
CA GLY A 14 -1.03 -5.27 7.25
C GLY A 14 0.27 -5.63 7.96
N ASP A 15 1.36 -4.99 7.58
CA ASP A 15 2.69 -5.26 8.16
C ASP A 15 2.97 -4.37 9.36
N TYR A 16 2.43 -3.16 9.39
CA TYR A 16 2.77 -2.14 10.37
C TYR A 16 1.56 -1.36 10.84
N THR A 17 1.56 -1.02 12.09
CA THR A 17 0.69 -0.01 12.70
C THR A 17 1.45 0.67 13.83
N VAL A 18 0.88 1.73 14.37
CA VAL A 18 1.41 2.39 15.57
C VAL A 18 0.59 1.94 16.76
N GLY A 19 1.26 1.40 17.77
CA GLY A 19 0.61 0.98 19.02
C GLY A 19 0.57 2.10 20.05
N GLY A 20 -0.16 1.86 21.15
CA GLY A 20 -0.25 2.77 22.28
C GLY A 20 -1.17 3.95 22.02
N GLU A 21 -0.83 5.09 22.60
CA GLU A 21 -1.66 6.30 22.55
C GLU A 21 -1.81 6.90 21.16
N ASP A 22 -0.86 6.61 20.26
CA ASP A 22 -0.86 7.13 18.90
C ASP A 22 -1.57 6.21 17.91
N TYR A 23 -2.25 5.17 18.38
CA TYR A 23 -2.99 4.26 17.54
C TYR A 23 -4.10 4.99 16.78
N SER A 24 -4.06 4.93 15.47
CA SER A 24 -4.94 5.69 14.60
C SER A 24 -5.81 4.81 13.69
N TYR A 25 -5.90 3.51 13.97
CA TYR A 25 -6.63 2.56 13.13
C TYR A 25 -6.08 2.52 11.69
N THR A 26 -4.84 2.92 11.53
CA THR A 26 -4.15 2.98 10.25
C THR A 26 -3.09 1.89 10.18
N TYR A 27 -3.11 1.14 9.09
CA TYR A 27 -2.22 0.01 8.86
C TYR A 27 -1.52 0.17 7.52
N VAL A 28 -0.33 -0.35 7.42
CA VAL A 28 0.42 -0.37 6.16
C VAL A 28 0.84 -1.80 5.85
N ASP A 29 0.56 -2.21 4.62
CA ASP A 29 1.08 -3.44 4.04
C ASP A 29 2.10 -3.04 2.97
N ARG A 30 3.36 -3.33 3.22
CA ARG A 30 4.45 -3.03 2.29
C ARG A 30 4.72 -4.24 1.42
N LYS A 31 4.78 -4.03 0.10
CA LYS A 31 5.00 -5.10 -0.87
C LYS A 31 6.12 -4.77 -1.83
N SER A 32 6.98 -5.76 -2.09
CA SER A 32 7.85 -5.72 -3.25
C SER A 32 7.00 -5.83 -4.52
N GLU A 33 7.60 -5.53 -5.66
CA GLU A 33 6.94 -5.68 -6.96
C GLU A 33 6.43 -7.12 -7.16
N SER A 34 7.26 -8.10 -6.86
CA SER A 34 6.93 -9.51 -7.02
C SER A 34 5.80 -9.95 -6.07
N ASP A 35 5.82 -9.50 -4.83
CA ASP A 35 4.75 -9.78 -3.86
C ASP A 35 3.43 -9.14 -4.25
N PHE A 36 3.48 -7.93 -4.80
CA PHE A 36 2.29 -7.27 -5.32
C PHE A 36 1.64 -8.07 -6.45
N LYS A 37 2.42 -8.51 -7.43
CA LYS A 37 1.93 -9.32 -8.53
C LYS A 37 1.28 -10.62 -8.05
N SER A 38 1.94 -11.29 -7.12
CA SER A 38 1.45 -12.55 -6.54
C SER A 38 0.16 -12.32 -5.74
N THR A 39 0.11 -11.28 -4.93
CA THR A 39 -1.05 -10.93 -4.12
C THR A 39 -2.26 -10.60 -4.99
N MET A 40 -2.06 -9.89 -6.09
CA MET A 40 -3.15 -9.49 -6.99
C MET A 40 -3.53 -10.58 -8.00
N SER A 41 -2.91 -11.74 -7.96
CA SER A 41 -3.24 -12.87 -8.81
C SER A 41 -3.62 -14.09 -7.98
N VAL A 42 -2.66 -14.93 -7.63
CA VAL A 42 -2.91 -16.15 -6.87
C VAL A 42 -3.48 -15.86 -5.47
N GLY A 43 -2.99 -14.80 -4.83
CA GLY A 43 -3.38 -14.42 -3.47
C GLY A 43 -4.57 -13.48 -3.36
N PHE A 44 -5.27 -13.19 -4.45
CA PHE A 44 -6.29 -12.14 -4.46
C PHE A 44 -7.43 -12.37 -3.47
N ASP A 45 -7.98 -13.57 -3.42
CA ASP A 45 -9.09 -13.88 -2.51
C ASP A 45 -8.68 -13.75 -1.05
N ARG A 46 -7.48 -14.22 -0.73
CA ARG A 46 -6.92 -14.12 0.61
C ARG A 46 -6.73 -12.66 1.03
N PHE A 47 -6.19 -11.85 0.12
CA PHE A 47 -5.95 -10.44 0.40
C PHE A 47 -7.25 -9.65 0.51
N THR A 48 -8.26 -9.98 -0.28
CA THR A 48 -9.60 -9.39 -0.17
C THR A 48 -10.17 -9.62 1.23
N ARG A 49 -10.01 -10.82 1.77
CA ARG A 49 -10.45 -11.13 3.14
C ARG A 49 -9.70 -10.30 4.19
N GLU A 50 -8.44 -10.01 3.94
CA GLU A 50 -7.63 -9.14 4.80
C GLU A 50 -8.19 -7.71 4.83
N ILE A 51 -8.54 -7.17 3.67
CA ILE A 51 -9.16 -5.84 3.57
C ILE A 51 -10.54 -5.83 4.24
N GLU A 52 -11.34 -6.87 4.05
CA GLU A 52 -12.64 -6.99 4.70
C GLU A 52 -12.51 -7.03 6.23
N ARG A 53 -11.47 -7.67 6.72
CA ARG A 53 -11.16 -7.68 8.16
C ARG A 53 -10.81 -6.28 8.65
N ALA A 54 -9.99 -5.54 7.93
CA ALA A 54 -9.69 -4.14 8.26
C ALA A 54 -10.95 -3.29 8.29
N LYS A 55 -11.83 -3.48 7.32
CA LYS A 55 -13.12 -2.81 7.27
C LYS A 55 -13.99 -3.12 8.49
N SER A 56 -14.01 -4.37 8.93
CA SER A 56 -14.80 -4.79 10.09
C SER A 56 -14.33 -4.15 11.40
N PHE A 57 -13.09 -3.69 11.45
CA PHE A 57 -12.53 -2.97 12.59
C PHE A 57 -12.48 -1.45 12.37
N ASP A 58 -13.19 -0.94 11.38
CA ASP A 58 -13.18 0.49 11.01
C ASP A 58 -11.78 1.03 10.81
N SER A 59 -10.89 0.19 10.26
CA SER A 59 -9.49 0.51 10.04
C SER A 59 -9.21 0.82 8.57
N PHE A 60 -8.08 1.47 8.32
CA PHE A 60 -7.63 1.82 6.98
C PHE A 60 -6.30 1.14 6.69
N LEU A 61 -6.20 0.52 5.50
CA LEU A 61 -5.01 -0.18 5.06
C LEU A 61 -4.41 0.50 3.84
N TYR A 62 -3.19 1.00 4.00
CA TYR A 62 -2.37 1.43 2.86
C TYR A 62 -1.56 0.25 2.35
N ILE A 63 -1.65 -0.01 1.06
CA ILE A 63 -0.80 -0.98 0.38
C ILE A 63 0.29 -0.20 -0.34
N VAL A 64 1.50 -0.24 0.17
CA VAL A 64 2.65 0.51 -0.35
C VAL A 64 3.54 -0.44 -1.14
N VAL A 65 3.56 -0.26 -2.46
CA VAL A 65 4.34 -1.07 -3.37
C VAL A 65 5.69 -0.41 -3.65
N ASP A 66 6.78 -1.15 -3.50
CA ASP A 66 8.17 -0.69 -3.68
C ASP A 66 8.55 -0.57 -5.15
N SER A 67 7.67 -0.02 -5.97
CA SER A 67 7.93 0.17 -7.40
C SER A 67 6.95 1.21 -7.96
N SER A 68 7.19 1.65 -9.18
CA SER A 68 6.23 2.46 -9.92
C SER A 68 5.44 1.57 -10.89
N ILE A 69 4.28 2.06 -11.32
CA ILE A 69 3.47 1.37 -12.33
C ILE A 69 4.27 1.17 -13.62
N ASP A 70 5.02 2.19 -14.05
CA ASP A 70 5.85 2.11 -15.24
C ASP A 70 6.94 1.05 -15.13
N ASN A 71 7.60 0.97 -13.97
CA ASN A 71 8.62 -0.05 -13.73
C ASN A 71 8.03 -1.46 -13.72
N ILE A 72 6.85 -1.63 -13.16
CA ILE A 72 6.17 -2.93 -13.15
C ILE A 72 5.91 -3.40 -14.59
N LYS A 73 5.40 -2.50 -15.44
CA LYS A 73 5.17 -2.80 -16.86
C LYS A 73 6.47 -3.15 -17.58
N LYS A 74 7.48 -2.33 -17.40
CA LYS A 74 8.79 -2.49 -18.05
C LYS A 74 9.47 -3.79 -17.62
N ASN A 75 9.51 -4.06 -16.33
CA ASN A 75 10.14 -5.27 -15.80
C ASN A 75 9.41 -6.54 -16.26
N ASN A 76 8.09 -6.48 -16.42
CA ASN A 76 7.32 -7.62 -16.89
C ASN A 76 7.67 -8.00 -18.35
N VAL A 77 8.00 -7.03 -19.20
CA VAL A 77 8.41 -7.28 -20.58
C VAL A 77 9.69 -8.12 -20.63
N PHE A 78 10.61 -7.89 -19.72
CA PHE A 78 11.91 -8.55 -19.67
C PHE A 78 11.96 -9.76 -18.74
N ALA A 79 10.85 -10.07 -18.05
CA ALA A 79 10.81 -11.19 -17.12
C ALA A 79 10.84 -12.54 -17.86
N PRO A 80 11.53 -13.57 -17.32
CA PRO A 80 11.53 -14.92 -17.90
C PRO A 80 10.10 -15.49 -17.96
N HIS A 81 9.28 -15.21 -16.96
CA HIS A 81 7.87 -15.58 -16.91
C HIS A 81 7.05 -14.31 -16.76
N ARG A 82 6.34 -13.94 -17.82
CA ARG A 82 5.48 -12.74 -17.80
C ARG A 82 4.24 -12.99 -17.00
N SER A 83 3.95 -12.07 -16.09
CA SER A 83 2.69 -12.04 -15.37
C SER A 83 1.57 -11.47 -16.26
N ASN A 84 0.34 -11.89 -16.01
CA ASN A 84 -0.82 -11.29 -16.67
C ASN A 84 -1.17 -9.97 -16.00
N LEU A 85 -0.57 -8.88 -16.47
CA LEU A 85 -0.77 -7.56 -15.88
C LEU A 85 -2.20 -7.05 -16.02
N SER A 86 -2.88 -7.40 -17.12
CA SER A 86 -4.30 -7.01 -17.29
C SER A 86 -5.16 -7.55 -16.17
N TYR A 87 -4.94 -8.80 -15.79
CA TYR A 87 -5.64 -9.44 -14.67
C TYR A 87 -5.27 -8.80 -13.34
N ILE A 88 -3.99 -8.54 -13.12
CA ILE A 88 -3.48 -7.89 -11.90
C ILE A 88 -4.09 -6.50 -11.73
N TRP A 89 -4.09 -5.69 -12.78
CA TRP A 89 -4.68 -4.34 -12.75
C TRP A 89 -6.19 -4.37 -12.57
N HIS A 90 -6.85 -5.34 -13.19
CA HIS A 90 -8.29 -5.53 -13.00
C HIS A 90 -8.61 -5.79 -11.53
N ASN A 91 -7.88 -6.69 -10.89
CA ASN A 91 -8.07 -7.03 -9.49
C ASN A 91 -7.74 -5.86 -8.56
N THR A 92 -6.65 -5.15 -8.84
CA THR A 92 -6.27 -3.96 -8.08
C THR A 92 -7.36 -2.89 -8.15
N ARG A 93 -7.87 -2.64 -9.35
CA ARG A 93 -8.94 -1.67 -9.57
C ARG A 93 -10.23 -2.08 -8.86
N LYS A 94 -10.53 -3.36 -8.83
CA LYS A 94 -11.70 -3.89 -8.12
C LYS A 94 -11.64 -3.55 -6.63
N LEU A 95 -10.49 -3.78 -5.99
CA LEU A 95 -10.30 -3.44 -4.57
C LEU A 95 -10.39 -1.93 -4.33
N ILE A 96 -9.80 -1.14 -5.20
CA ILE A 96 -9.86 0.34 -5.10
C ILE A 96 -11.31 0.82 -5.13
N ARG A 97 -12.15 0.25 -5.99
CA ARG A 97 -13.56 0.63 -6.11
C ARG A 97 -14.40 0.14 -4.94
N GLU A 98 -14.26 -1.12 -4.58
CA GLU A 98 -15.12 -1.76 -3.57
C GLU A 98 -14.78 -1.33 -2.15
N TYR A 99 -13.52 -1.00 -1.89
CA TYR A 99 -13.02 -0.69 -0.56
C TYR A 99 -12.36 0.68 -0.48
N SER A 100 -12.85 1.65 -1.23
CA SER A 100 -12.26 2.99 -1.30
C SER A 100 -12.17 3.70 0.06
N SER A 101 -13.07 3.37 0.99
CA SER A 101 -13.07 3.95 2.34
C SER A 101 -12.15 3.23 3.31
N ASN A 102 -11.56 2.09 2.90
CA ASN A 102 -10.79 1.22 3.80
C ASN A 102 -9.40 0.89 3.31
N CYS A 103 -9.07 1.22 2.07
CA CYS A 103 -7.72 0.98 1.57
C CYS A 103 -7.32 1.96 0.47
N GLN A 104 -6.02 2.10 0.30
CA GLN A 104 -5.43 2.85 -0.79
C GLN A 104 -4.14 2.15 -1.23
N PHE A 105 -3.94 2.06 -2.54
CA PHE A 105 -2.70 1.57 -3.11
C PHE A 105 -1.78 2.74 -3.44
N ILE A 106 -0.52 2.64 -3.03
CA ILE A 106 0.50 3.65 -3.31
C ILE A 106 1.70 2.96 -3.97
N PHE A 107 2.05 3.39 -5.17
CA PHE A 107 3.24 2.93 -5.86
C PHE A 107 4.32 3.96 -5.61
N SER A 108 5.17 3.70 -4.62
CA SER A 108 6.13 4.67 -4.09
C SER A 108 7.31 4.93 -5.03
N GLY A 109 7.56 4.01 -5.94
CA GLY A 109 8.70 4.10 -6.87
C GLY A 109 9.92 3.31 -6.44
N GLY A 110 10.02 2.93 -5.18
CA GLY A 110 11.14 2.15 -4.69
C GLY A 110 11.15 1.98 -3.19
N ARG A 111 12.08 1.18 -2.72
CA ARG A 111 12.21 0.83 -1.30
C ARG A 111 12.46 2.05 -0.41
N ARG A 112 13.33 2.96 -0.83
CA ARG A 112 13.64 4.18 -0.06
C ARG A 112 12.44 5.08 0.10
N ALA A 113 11.69 5.26 -0.98
CA ALA A 113 10.48 6.07 -0.94
C ALA A 113 9.44 5.47 0.01
N SER A 114 9.29 4.15 0.00
CA SER A 114 8.40 3.45 0.93
C SER A 114 8.83 3.66 2.39
N GLU A 115 10.12 3.53 2.67
CA GLU A 115 10.68 3.73 4.02
C GLU A 115 10.45 5.14 4.55
N PHE A 116 10.48 6.13 3.65
CA PHE A 116 10.19 7.52 3.99
C PHE A 116 8.69 7.74 4.22
N LEU A 117 7.86 7.13 3.40
CA LEU A 117 6.42 7.36 3.39
C LEU A 117 5.68 6.69 4.55
N ILE A 118 6.02 5.45 4.87
CA ILE A 118 5.29 4.64 5.84
C ILE A 118 5.13 5.31 7.20
N PRO A 119 6.19 5.86 7.83
CA PRO A 119 6.02 6.52 9.13
C PRO A 119 5.08 7.72 9.06
N ARG A 120 5.07 8.41 7.94
CA ARG A 120 4.21 9.59 7.74
C ARG A 120 2.75 9.21 7.61
N LEU A 121 2.46 8.15 6.87
CA LEU A 121 1.11 7.62 6.77
C LEU A 121 0.58 7.21 8.14
N LEU A 122 1.39 6.50 8.91
CA LEU A 122 1.03 6.06 10.25
C LEU A 122 0.90 7.22 11.23
N GLY A 123 1.78 8.21 11.11
CA GLY A 123 1.80 9.36 12.02
C GLY A 123 0.63 10.33 11.81
N PHE A 124 0.23 10.55 10.57
CA PHE A 124 -0.91 11.42 10.26
C PHE A 124 -2.27 10.74 10.40
N GLY A 125 -2.30 9.42 10.27
CA GLY A 125 -3.52 8.63 10.51
C GLY A 125 -4.72 9.06 9.67
N LYS A 126 -5.87 9.20 10.32
CA LYS A 126 -7.17 9.47 9.66
C LYS A 126 -7.19 10.72 8.78
N ILE A 127 -6.37 11.70 9.07
CA ILE A 127 -6.31 12.95 8.30
C ILE A 127 -6.01 12.66 6.83
N LEU A 128 -5.20 11.64 6.54
CA LEU A 128 -4.80 11.30 5.19
C LEU A 128 -5.67 10.23 4.51
N TRP A 129 -6.62 9.63 5.20
CA TRP A 129 -7.41 8.53 4.63
C TRP A 129 -8.19 8.94 3.37
N ASN A 130 -8.64 10.18 3.31
CA ASN A 130 -9.40 10.71 2.17
C ASN A 130 -8.53 11.44 1.14
N CYS A 131 -7.20 11.43 1.34
CA CYS A 131 -6.27 12.08 0.43
C CYS A 131 -5.76 11.07 -0.59
N ASP A 132 -5.69 11.47 -1.85
CA ASP A 132 -5.02 10.70 -2.88
C ASP A 132 -3.51 10.87 -2.72
N MET A 133 -2.89 9.96 -1.98
CA MET A 133 -1.46 10.02 -1.68
C MET A 133 -0.61 9.83 -2.93
N GLN A 134 -1.08 9.06 -3.90
CA GLN A 134 -0.36 8.88 -5.16
C GLN A 134 -0.24 10.21 -5.92
N TYR A 135 -1.31 10.98 -5.95
CA TYR A 135 -1.31 12.30 -6.59
C TYR A 135 -0.26 13.23 -5.95
N TYR A 136 -0.25 13.30 -4.62
CA TYR A 136 0.72 14.14 -3.90
C TYR A 136 2.17 13.71 -4.14
N ILE A 137 2.41 12.42 -4.18
CA ILE A 137 3.74 11.87 -4.43
C ILE A 137 4.19 12.23 -5.85
N ASP A 138 3.34 12.02 -6.83
CA ASP A 138 3.64 12.28 -8.24
C ASP A 138 3.87 13.77 -8.50
N GLU A 139 3.04 14.63 -7.93
CA GLU A 139 3.17 16.08 -8.04
C GLU A 139 4.49 16.57 -7.43
N ARG A 140 4.87 16.04 -6.27
CA ARG A 140 6.11 16.41 -5.62
C ARG A 140 7.33 16.00 -6.43
N ILE A 141 7.29 14.84 -7.08
CA ILE A 141 8.35 14.39 -7.96
C ILE A 141 8.43 15.30 -9.19
N ALA A 142 7.29 15.62 -9.80
CA ALA A 142 7.22 16.51 -10.96
C ALA A 142 7.74 17.91 -10.63
N SER A 143 7.44 18.45 -9.45
CA SER A 143 7.89 19.77 -9.05
C SER A 143 9.39 19.86 -8.77
N LYS A 144 10.09 18.75 -8.61
CA LYS A 144 11.54 18.69 -8.40
C LYS A 144 12.35 18.48 -9.66
N SER A 145 11.69 18.20 -10.76
CA SER A 145 12.38 17.97 -12.04
C SER A 145 12.55 19.27 -12.88
#